data_c0510c0c514698c7416ac1994c4a9471
#
_entry.id   c0510c0c514698c7416ac1994c4a9471
#
_cell.length_a   1.000
_cell.length_b   1.000
_cell.length_c   1.000
_cell.angle_alpha   90.00
_cell.angle_beta   90.00
_cell.angle_gamma   90.00
#
_symmetry.space_group_name_H-M   'P 1'
#
loop_
_entity.id
_entity.type
_entity.pdbx_description
1 polymer ?
#
loop_
_entity_poly.entity_id
_entity_poly.type
_entity_poly.pdbx_seq_one_letter_code
_entity_poly.pdbx_strand_id
1 'polypeptide(L)'
;AMTHRYVFDYHDGDVYWCSADVGWITGHSYIVYGPLANGAITLMFEGVPTYPDASRFWRVVDKHGVNIFYTAPTAIRALMSQGNDPVEATRRSSLRLLGTVGEPINPEAWEWYFGVVGERRCSVVDTWFQTETGGILITPLPGATELKPGSATRPFFGIVPALLDADGKELEGANSGNLVITGSWPGQMRTVYQDHERFVQTYFSTYPGFYMTGDGARRDEDGYYWITGRVDDVINVSGHRMGT
;
A
#
# COMPACT_ATOMS: atom_id res chain seq x y z
N ALA A 1 14.12 5.09 1.92
CA ALA A 1 14.44 6.24 1.04
C ALA A 1 14.05 5.95 -0.41
N MET A 2 14.56 4.87 -1.03
CA MET A 2 14.37 4.57 -2.45
C MET A 2 12.88 4.44 -2.85
N THR A 3 12.14 3.59 -2.14
CA THR A 3 10.70 3.42 -2.39
C THR A 3 9.91 4.71 -2.17
N HIS A 4 10.19 5.47 -1.11
CA HIS A 4 9.56 6.76 -0.90
C HIS A 4 9.81 7.71 -2.09
N ARG A 5 11.04 7.79 -2.59
CA ARG A 5 11.37 8.70 -3.70
C ARG A 5 10.64 8.34 -5.00
N TYR A 6 10.67 7.07 -5.40
CA TYR A 6 10.14 6.65 -6.70
C TYR A 6 8.64 6.34 -6.69
N VAL A 7 8.12 5.73 -5.62
CA VAL A 7 6.69 5.39 -5.55
C VAL A 7 5.84 6.64 -5.41
N PHE A 8 6.31 7.61 -4.63
CA PHE A 8 5.59 8.88 -4.45
C PHE A 8 6.06 9.97 -5.42
N ASP A 9 6.93 9.63 -6.38
CA ASP A 9 7.48 10.60 -7.34
C ASP A 9 7.88 11.90 -6.63
N TYR A 10 8.62 11.75 -5.52
CA TYR A 10 8.95 12.84 -4.63
C TYR A 10 9.90 13.84 -5.30
N HIS A 11 9.52 15.10 -5.31
CA HIS A 11 10.34 16.22 -5.75
C HIS A 11 10.75 17.11 -4.58
N ASP A 12 11.93 17.72 -4.68
CA ASP A 12 12.44 18.62 -3.65
C ASP A 12 11.45 19.77 -3.41
N GLY A 13 11.07 19.97 -2.15
CA GLY A 13 10.10 20.96 -1.74
C GLY A 13 8.66 20.46 -1.64
N ASP A 14 8.35 19.25 -2.09
CA ASP A 14 7.03 18.65 -1.87
C ASP A 14 6.73 18.50 -0.39
N VAL A 15 5.50 18.82 -0.02
CA VAL A 15 4.95 18.50 1.29
C VAL A 15 4.30 17.13 1.21
N TYR A 16 4.91 16.18 1.89
CA TYR A 16 4.44 14.79 2.00
C TYR A 16 3.67 14.61 3.31
N TRP A 17 2.51 13.99 3.22
CA TRP A 17 1.70 13.65 4.38
C TRP A 17 1.25 12.19 4.35
N CYS A 18 1.71 11.43 5.33
CA CYS A 18 1.19 10.10 5.63
C CYS A 18 0.35 10.20 6.92
N SER A 19 -0.92 9.79 6.86
CA SER A 19 -1.83 9.84 8.01
C SER A 19 -1.84 8.57 8.85
N ALA A 20 -0.94 7.61 8.58
CA ALA A 20 -0.80 6.41 9.38
C ALA A 20 -0.30 6.73 10.79
N ASP A 21 -0.61 5.83 11.72
CA ASP A 21 -0.06 5.89 13.08
C ASP A 21 1.46 5.63 13.03
N VAL A 22 2.23 6.49 13.71
CA VAL A 22 3.69 6.38 13.77
C VAL A 22 4.18 5.13 14.51
N GLY A 23 3.32 4.50 15.32
CA GLY A 23 3.61 3.24 16.01
C GLY A 23 3.62 2.00 15.11
N TRP A 24 3.10 2.09 13.89
CA TRP A 24 3.10 1.01 12.90
C TRP A 24 4.27 1.14 11.92
N ILE A 25 4.58 0.05 11.23
CA ILE A 25 5.68 0.04 10.24
C ILE A 25 5.50 1.10 9.15
N THR A 26 4.27 1.39 8.73
CA THR A 26 4.01 2.46 7.76
C THR A 26 4.48 3.81 8.30
N GLY A 27 4.21 4.09 9.57
CA GLY A 27 4.71 5.30 10.22
C GLY A 27 6.23 5.33 10.29
N HIS A 28 6.87 4.23 10.70
CA HIS A 28 8.32 4.13 10.75
C HIS A 28 8.94 4.37 9.37
N SER A 29 8.50 3.64 8.35
CA SER A 29 9.10 3.68 7.01
C SER A 29 8.71 4.93 6.22
N TYR A 30 7.46 5.40 6.35
CA TYR A 30 6.88 6.42 5.46
C TYR A 30 6.37 7.68 6.16
N ILE A 31 6.60 7.86 7.47
CA ILE A 31 6.53 9.17 8.12
C ILE A 31 7.94 9.61 8.52
N VAL A 32 8.72 8.69 9.10
CA VAL A 32 10.01 9.02 9.70
C VAL A 32 11.17 8.72 8.73
N TYR A 33 11.49 7.45 8.50
CA TYR A 33 12.77 7.09 7.87
C TYR A 33 12.85 7.41 6.38
N GLY A 34 11.85 7.02 5.61
CA GLY A 34 11.83 7.22 4.16
C GLY A 34 11.85 8.68 3.76
N PRO A 35 10.86 9.48 4.23
CA PRO A 35 10.81 10.90 3.92
C PRO A 35 12.04 11.68 4.41
N LEU A 36 12.43 11.51 5.66
CA LEU A 36 13.56 12.27 6.23
C LEU A 36 14.91 11.91 5.59
N ALA A 37 15.11 10.65 5.20
CA ALA A 37 16.30 10.23 4.46
C ALA A 37 16.39 10.85 3.05
N ASN A 38 15.26 11.30 2.51
CA ASN A 38 15.19 12.05 1.24
C ASN A 38 15.16 13.56 1.43
N GLY A 39 15.28 14.07 2.66
CA GLY A 39 15.17 15.49 2.96
C GLY A 39 13.77 16.07 2.76
N ALA A 40 12.73 15.24 2.79
CA ALA A 40 11.36 15.64 2.52
C ALA A 40 10.77 16.46 3.66
N ILE A 41 9.87 17.38 3.29
CA ILE A 41 8.98 18.04 4.25
C ILE A 41 7.86 17.05 4.58
N THR A 42 7.94 16.40 5.75
CA THR A 42 6.91 15.47 6.21
C THR A 42 5.98 16.15 7.19
N LEU A 43 4.68 16.10 6.90
CA LEU A 43 3.65 16.64 7.77
C LEU A 43 3.26 15.59 8.80
N MET A 44 3.35 15.91 10.08
CA MET A 44 2.86 15.11 11.18
C MET A 44 1.51 15.64 11.66
N PHE A 45 0.55 14.75 11.78
CA PHE A 45 -0.83 15.09 12.13
C PHE A 45 -1.26 14.35 13.41
N GLU A 46 -1.73 15.12 14.39
CA GLU A 46 -2.36 14.60 15.59
C GLU A 46 -3.86 14.85 15.50
N GLY A 47 -4.64 13.79 15.34
CA GLY A 47 -6.09 13.88 15.22
C GLY A 47 -6.72 12.71 14.45
N VAL A 48 -8.01 12.81 14.24
CA VAL A 48 -8.81 11.85 13.48
C VAL A 48 -9.41 12.48 12.22
N PRO A 49 -9.72 11.71 11.17
CA PRO A 49 -10.13 12.26 9.87
C PRO A 49 -11.44 13.05 9.92
N THR A 50 -12.33 12.73 10.86
CA THR A 50 -13.69 13.28 10.92
C THR A 50 -13.93 14.28 12.05
N TYR A 51 -12.90 14.73 12.77
CA TYR A 51 -13.03 15.72 13.83
C TYR A 51 -12.35 17.06 13.46
N PRO A 52 -13.01 18.21 13.62
CA PRO A 52 -14.38 18.43 14.09
C PRO A 52 -15.47 18.06 13.09
N ASP A 53 -15.10 17.83 11.84
CA ASP A 53 -15.98 17.40 10.75
C ASP A 53 -15.20 16.67 9.63
N ALA A 54 -15.90 16.08 8.67
CA ALA A 54 -15.33 15.26 7.60
C ALA A 54 -14.45 16.03 6.58
N SER A 55 -14.43 17.37 6.62
CA SER A 55 -13.52 18.18 5.79
C SER A 55 -12.12 18.34 6.41
N ARG A 56 -11.88 17.78 7.61
CA ARG A 56 -10.64 17.98 8.36
C ARG A 56 -9.39 17.69 7.55
N PHE A 57 -9.32 16.55 6.90
CA PHE A 57 -8.15 16.16 6.11
C PHE A 57 -7.93 17.09 4.93
N TRP A 58 -8.98 17.47 4.26
CA TRP A 58 -8.91 18.31 3.07
C TRP A 58 -8.50 19.74 3.41
N ARG A 59 -8.95 20.24 4.56
CA ARG A 59 -8.46 21.54 5.09
C ARG A 59 -6.98 21.49 5.49
N VAL A 60 -6.49 20.36 6.00
CA VAL A 60 -5.05 20.19 6.26
C VAL A 60 -4.26 20.23 4.96
N VAL A 61 -4.77 19.53 3.92
CA VAL A 61 -4.16 19.57 2.58
C VAL A 61 -4.04 21.01 2.06
N ASP A 62 -5.14 21.78 2.08
CA ASP A 62 -5.14 23.16 1.62
C ASP A 62 -4.24 24.07 2.46
N LYS A 63 -4.35 23.97 3.78
CA LYS A 63 -3.62 24.83 4.71
C LYS A 63 -2.11 24.67 4.58
N HIS A 64 -1.64 23.45 4.38
CA HIS A 64 -0.22 23.12 4.37
C HIS A 64 0.35 22.88 2.97
N GLY A 65 -0.48 23.00 1.92
CA GLY A 65 -0.05 22.81 0.54
C GLY A 65 0.45 21.40 0.27
N VAL A 66 -0.24 20.38 0.81
CA VAL A 66 0.19 18.98 0.68
C VAL A 66 0.18 18.55 -0.80
N ASN A 67 1.31 18.02 -1.26
CA ASN A 67 1.48 17.54 -2.63
C ASN A 67 1.22 16.04 -2.75
N ILE A 68 1.60 15.28 -1.73
CA ILE A 68 1.50 13.82 -1.69
C ILE A 68 0.73 13.41 -0.42
N PHE A 69 -0.39 12.72 -0.59
CA PHE A 69 -1.21 12.25 0.52
C PHE A 69 -1.30 10.73 0.53
N TYR A 70 -0.88 10.11 1.63
CA TYR A 70 -0.81 8.66 1.83
C TYR A 70 -1.61 8.23 3.04
N THR A 71 -2.60 7.35 2.85
CA THR A 71 -3.55 6.98 3.92
C THR A 71 -4.06 5.54 3.76
N ALA A 72 -4.79 5.07 4.78
CA ALA A 72 -5.37 3.73 4.76
C ALA A 72 -6.74 3.71 4.07
N PRO A 73 -7.10 2.62 3.36
CA PRO A 73 -8.44 2.42 2.78
C PRO A 73 -9.59 2.56 3.79
N THR A 74 -9.37 2.16 5.03
CA THR A 74 -10.36 2.37 6.12
C THR A 74 -10.67 3.85 6.31
N ALA A 75 -9.67 4.73 6.30
CA ALA A 75 -9.88 6.18 6.40
C ALA A 75 -10.60 6.71 5.14
N ILE A 76 -10.24 6.22 3.95
CA ILE A 76 -10.89 6.58 2.69
C ILE A 76 -12.37 6.21 2.74
N ARG A 77 -12.72 4.97 3.11
CA ARG A 77 -14.12 4.52 3.24
C ARG A 77 -14.91 5.33 4.26
N ALA A 78 -14.31 5.64 5.40
CA ALA A 78 -14.93 6.47 6.43
C ALA A 78 -15.23 7.90 5.93
N LEU A 79 -14.34 8.48 5.14
CA LEU A 79 -14.56 9.80 4.53
C LEU A 79 -15.56 9.73 3.38
N MET A 80 -15.49 8.71 2.52
CA MET A 80 -16.43 8.47 1.43
C MET A 80 -17.88 8.35 1.95
N SER A 81 -18.10 7.70 3.08
CA SER A 81 -19.42 7.56 3.70
C SER A 81 -20.04 8.89 4.17
N GLN A 82 -19.25 9.96 4.26
CA GLN A 82 -19.72 11.31 4.62
C GLN A 82 -20.17 12.12 3.39
N GLY A 83 -20.11 11.52 2.18
CA GLY A 83 -20.45 12.18 0.93
C GLY A 83 -19.32 13.03 0.36
N ASN A 84 -19.59 13.71 -0.77
CA ASN A 84 -18.58 14.48 -1.49
C ASN A 84 -18.45 15.92 -1.00
N ASP A 85 -19.50 16.52 -0.45
CA ASP A 85 -19.53 17.94 -0.05
C ASP A 85 -18.33 18.34 0.83
N PRO A 86 -17.91 17.55 1.86
CA PRO A 86 -16.75 17.91 2.67
C PRO A 86 -15.44 17.99 1.88
N VAL A 87 -15.31 17.17 0.82
CA VAL A 87 -14.15 17.18 -0.08
C VAL A 87 -14.23 18.39 -1.01
N GLU A 88 -15.38 18.58 -1.67
CA GLU A 88 -15.59 19.63 -2.68
C GLU A 88 -15.57 21.05 -2.09
N ALA A 89 -15.82 21.16 -0.79
CA ALA A 89 -15.69 22.43 -0.06
C ALA A 89 -14.23 22.95 0.04
N THR A 90 -13.26 22.17 -0.42
CA THR A 90 -11.82 22.50 -0.39
C THR A 90 -11.22 22.45 -1.79
N ARG A 91 -10.11 23.15 -2.02
CA ARG A 91 -9.50 23.24 -3.35
C ARG A 91 -8.54 22.10 -3.66
N ARG A 92 -7.77 21.63 -2.69
CA ARG A 92 -6.75 20.58 -2.81
C ARG A 92 -5.82 20.70 -4.03
N SER A 93 -5.68 21.93 -4.55
CA SER A 93 -4.95 22.21 -5.80
C SER A 93 -3.47 21.86 -5.76
N SER A 94 -2.90 21.74 -4.55
CA SER A 94 -1.52 21.30 -4.34
C SER A 94 -1.33 19.79 -4.50
N LEU A 95 -2.39 18.99 -4.32
CA LEU A 95 -2.29 17.55 -4.47
C LEU A 95 -1.92 17.16 -5.91
N ARG A 96 -0.93 16.28 -6.06
CA ARG A 96 -0.55 15.67 -7.32
C ARG A 96 -0.48 14.14 -7.27
N LEU A 97 -0.39 13.57 -6.06
CA LEU A 97 -0.33 12.14 -5.86
C LEU A 97 -1.08 11.71 -4.61
N LEU A 98 -1.82 10.62 -4.74
CA LEU A 98 -2.54 9.94 -3.69
C LEU A 98 -1.97 8.53 -3.51
N GLY A 99 -1.95 8.03 -2.28
CA GLY A 99 -1.48 6.67 -2.01
C GLY A 99 -2.35 5.96 -0.99
N THR A 100 -2.38 4.63 -1.10
CA THR A 100 -3.11 3.74 -0.19
C THR A 100 -2.19 2.69 0.42
N VAL A 101 -2.47 2.32 1.67
CA VAL A 101 -1.61 1.42 2.45
C VAL A 101 -2.35 0.66 3.55
N GLY A 102 -1.83 -0.51 3.86
CA GLY A 102 -2.14 -1.27 5.08
C GLY A 102 -3.21 -2.34 4.91
N GLU A 103 -4.06 -2.22 3.91
CA GLU A 103 -5.08 -3.20 3.55
C GLU A 103 -5.44 -3.06 2.07
N PRO A 104 -6.03 -4.10 1.43
CA PRO A 104 -6.54 -3.97 0.07
C PRO A 104 -7.62 -2.90 -0.02
N ILE A 105 -7.56 -2.06 -1.05
CA ILE A 105 -8.62 -1.10 -1.35
C ILE A 105 -9.60 -1.72 -2.36
N ASN A 106 -10.90 -1.63 -2.06
CA ASN A 106 -11.91 -2.06 -3.03
C ASN A 106 -12.03 -1.05 -4.19
N PRO A 107 -12.43 -1.50 -5.39
CA PRO A 107 -12.50 -0.64 -6.58
C PRO A 107 -13.37 0.61 -6.39
N GLU A 108 -14.49 0.51 -5.67
CA GLU A 108 -15.38 1.65 -5.43
C GLU A 108 -14.69 2.77 -4.62
N ALA A 109 -14.00 2.42 -3.53
CA ALA A 109 -13.26 3.39 -2.73
C ALA A 109 -12.06 3.96 -3.51
N TRP A 110 -11.42 3.14 -4.33
CA TRP A 110 -10.33 3.57 -5.21
C TRP A 110 -10.83 4.61 -6.24
N GLU A 111 -11.97 4.32 -6.90
CA GLU A 111 -12.58 5.23 -7.89
C GLU A 111 -13.03 6.55 -7.24
N TRP A 112 -13.60 6.50 -6.05
CA TRP A 112 -13.95 7.69 -5.30
C TRP A 112 -12.69 8.51 -4.94
N TYR A 113 -11.64 7.85 -4.48
CA TYR A 113 -10.38 8.50 -4.12
C TYR A 113 -9.71 9.14 -5.33
N PHE A 114 -9.68 8.46 -6.46
CA PHE A 114 -9.18 8.98 -7.72
C PHE A 114 -10.06 10.10 -8.28
N GLY A 115 -11.39 9.85 -8.33
CA GLY A 115 -12.34 10.72 -9.01
C GLY A 115 -12.70 11.98 -8.24
N VAL A 116 -13.00 11.84 -6.93
CA VAL A 116 -13.47 12.93 -6.08
C VAL A 116 -12.30 13.63 -5.39
N VAL A 117 -11.46 12.88 -4.67
CA VAL A 117 -10.35 13.48 -3.94
C VAL A 117 -9.26 13.97 -4.89
N GLY A 118 -8.88 13.14 -5.84
CA GLY A 118 -7.82 13.41 -6.82
C GLY A 118 -8.28 14.19 -8.05
N GLU A 119 -9.59 14.42 -8.21
CA GLU A 119 -10.18 15.13 -9.37
C GLU A 119 -9.70 14.56 -10.71
N ARG A 120 -9.45 13.25 -10.77
CA ARG A 120 -8.88 12.50 -11.93
C ARG A 120 -7.54 13.02 -12.44
N ARG A 121 -6.88 13.92 -11.72
CA ARG A 121 -5.56 14.50 -12.06
C ARG A 121 -4.43 13.93 -11.23
N CYS A 122 -4.72 13.35 -10.06
CA CYS A 122 -3.74 12.75 -9.18
C CYS A 122 -3.59 11.26 -9.45
N SER A 123 -2.39 10.77 -9.68
CA SER A 123 -2.15 9.32 -9.70
C SER A 123 -2.45 8.71 -8.34
N VAL A 124 -3.01 7.50 -8.31
CA VAL A 124 -3.21 6.72 -7.08
C VAL A 124 -2.20 5.59 -7.06
N VAL A 125 -1.31 5.59 -6.08
CA VAL A 125 -0.39 4.48 -5.83
C VAL A 125 -0.95 3.60 -4.73
N ASP A 126 -1.45 2.42 -5.11
CA ASP A 126 -1.85 1.38 -4.18
C ASP A 126 -0.62 0.53 -3.85
N THR A 127 -0.26 0.49 -2.56
CA THR A 127 1.03 -0.07 -2.16
C THR A 127 0.84 -1.32 -1.31
N TRP A 128 1.58 -2.35 -1.65
CA TRP A 128 1.66 -3.53 -0.81
C TRP A 128 3.07 -3.72 -0.24
N PHE A 129 3.11 -3.87 1.05
CA PHE A 129 4.28 -4.30 1.83
C PHE A 129 3.83 -4.78 3.21
N GLN A 130 4.76 -5.33 3.96
CA GLN A 130 4.54 -5.85 5.31
C GLN A 130 5.54 -5.23 6.28
N THR A 131 5.31 -5.39 7.57
CA THR A 131 6.29 -5.03 8.62
C THR A 131 7.65 -5.66 8.33
N GLU A 132 7.63 -6.91 7.91
CA GLU A 132 8.78 -7.77 7.65
C GLU A 132 9.55 -7.40 6.38
N THR A 133 8.91 -6.71 5.46
CA THR A 133 9.56 -6.36 4.18
C THR A 133 10.33 -5.04 4.24
N GLY A 134 10.10 -4.23 5.27
CA GLY A 134 10.80 -2.97 5.52
C GLY A 134 10.38 -1.81 4.62
N GLY A 135 9.75 -2.09 3.49
CA GLY A 135 9.26 -1.09 2.54
C GLY A 135 8.41 -1.74 1.45
N ILE A 136 7.89 -0.91 0.56
CA ILE A 136 6.96 -1.29 -0.53
C ILE A 136 7.63 -2.27 -1.49
N LEU A 137 6.92 -3.37 -1.80
CA LEU A 137 7.36 -4.40 -2.73
C LEU A 137 6.53 -4.46 -4.02
N ILE A 138 5.22 -4.19 -3.96
CA ILE A 138 4.34 -4.18 -5.15
C ILE A 138 3.58 -2.86 -5.15
N THR A 139 3.60 -2.13 -6.27
CA THR A 139 3.03 -0.79 -6.38
C THR A 139 3.10 -0.26 -7.82
N PRO A 140 2.19 0.61 -8.25
CA PRO A 140 2.41 1.36 -9.49
C PRO A 140 3.50 2.41 -9.32
N LEU A 141 4.11 2.79 -10.45
CA LEU A 141 5.00 3.94 -10.54
C LEU A 141 4.27 5.05 -11.30
N PRO A 142 4.13 6.26 -10.73
CA PRO A 142 3.45 7.38 -11.36
C PRO A 142 4.00 7.69 -12.75
N GLY A 143 3.11 7.85 -13.72
CA GLY A 143 3.48 8.13 -15.11
C GLY A 143 4.06 6.97 -15.91
N ALA A 144 4.43 5.85 -15.26
CA ALA A 144 5.03 4.69 -15.91
C ALA A 144 4.14 3.43 -15.90
N THR A 145 3.19 3.35 -14.97
CA THR A 145 2.30 2.20 -14.82
C THR A 145 0.86 2.63 -15.08
N GLU A 146 0.16 1.94 -15.98
CA GLU A 146 -1.28 2.10 -16.14
C GLU A 146 -1.97 1.63 -14.86
N LEU A 147 -2.94 2.41 -14.37
CA LEU A 147 -3.60 2.12 -13.11
C LEU A 147 -4.84 1.25 -13.34
N LYS A 148 -5.03 0.26 -12.46
CA LYS A 148 -6.25 -0.56 -12.39
C LYS A 148 -6.81 -0.47 -10.98
N PRO A 149 -8.12 -0.13 -10.82
CA PRO A 149 -8.73 0.04 -9.51
C PRO A 149 -8.52 -1.15 -8.57
N GLY A 150 -8.00 -0.89 -7.37
CA GLY A 150 -7.74 -1.90 -6.34
C GLY A 150 -6.54 -2.80 -6.60
N SER A 151 -5.75 -2.54 -7.66
CA SER A 151 -4.54 -3.31 -7.94
C SER A 151 -3.30 -2.63 -7.37
N ALA A 152 -2.49 -3.39 -6.64
CA ALA A 152 -1.13 -2.99 -6.28
C ALA A 152 -0.18 -3.01 -7.50
N THR A 153 -0.67 -3.47 -8.65
CA THR A 153 -0.03 -3.50 -9.96
C THR A 153 1.22 -4.38 -10.06
N ARG A 154 2.41 -3.80 -10.18
CA ARG A 154 3.62 -4.53 -10.53
C ARG A 154 4.66 -4.54 -9.41
N PRO A 155 5.55 -5.54 -9.37
CA PRO A 155 6.65 -5.54 -8.40
C PRO A 155 7.58 -4.34 -8.60
N PHE A 156 8.03 -3.79 -7.49
CA PHE A 156 9.06 -2.76 -7.47
C PHE A 156 10.42 -3.34 -7.88
N PHE A 157 11.35 -2.49 -8.22
CA PHE A 157 12.68 -2.88 -8.73
C PHE A 157 13.38 -3.91 -7.84
N GLY A 158 13.79 -5.04 -8.44
CA GLY A 158 14.50 -6.12 -7.76
C GLY A 158 13.63 -7.07 -6.95
N ILE A 159 12.31 -6.87 -6.94
CA ILE A 159 11.37 -7.77 -6.28
C ILE A 159 10.84 -8.79 -7.28
N VAL A 160 10.86 -10.06 -6.92
CA VAL A 160 10.41 -11.17 -7.78
C VAL A 160 9.33 -11.96 -7.03
N PRO A 161 8.05 -11.56 -7.14
CA PRO A 161 6.95 -12.30 -6.57
C PRO A 161 6.59 -13.50 -7.43
N ALA A 162 6.11 -14.56 -6.79
CA ALA A 162 5.47 -15.70 -7.43
C ALA A 162 4.16 -16.06 -6.72
N LEU A 163 3.27 -16.73 -7.44
CA LEU A 163 2.07 -17.33 -6.88
C LEU A 163 2.25 -18.83 -6.80
N LEU A 164 2.01 -19.40 -5.64
CA LEU A 164 2.09 -20.87 -5.44
C LEU A 164 0.70 -21.44 -5.14
N ASP A 165 0.46 -22.66 -5.61
CA ASP A 165 -0.69 -23.45 -5.17
C ASP A 165 -0.48 -24.01 -3.75
N ALA A 166 -1.42 -24.82 -3.29
CA ALA A 166 -1.36 -25.43 -1.96
C ALA A 166 -0.20 -26.44 -1.81
N ASP A 167 0.25 -27.03 -2.90
CA ASP A 167 1.33 -28.00 -2.94
C ASP A 167 2.71 -27.34 -3.15
N GLY A 168 2.75 -26.01 -3.25
CA GLY A 168 3.98 -25.24 -3.43
C GLY A 168 4.47 -25.16 -4.88
N LYS A 169 3.63 -25.55 -5.84
CA LYS A 169 3.95 -25.43 -7.26
C LYS A 169 3.68 -24.02 -7.75
N GLU A 170 4.61 -23.45 -8.49
CA GLU A 170 4.46 -22.12 -9.09
C GLU A 170 3.36 -22.11 -10.17
N LEU A 171 2.51 -21.09 -10.10
CA LEU A 171 1.41 -20.83 -11.01
C LEU A 171 1.84 -19.78 -12.04
N GLU A 172 1.81 -20.14 -13.31
CA GLU A 172 2.15 -19.23 -14.41
C GLU A 172 0.94 -18.44 -14.91
N GLY A 173 1.21 -17.29 -15.57
CA GLY A 173 0.19 -16.45 -16.21
C GLY A 173 -0.83 -15.86 -15.25
N ALA A 174 -2.07 -15.67 -15.73
CA ALA A 174 -3.19 -15.17 -14.92
C ALA A 174 -3.65 -16.28 -13.96
N ASN A 175 -3.48 -16.05 -12.66
CA ASN A 175 -3.77 -17.05 -11.64
C ASN A 175 -4.00 -16.42 -10.26
N SER A 176 -4.47 -17.22 -9.31
CA SER A 176 -4.61 -16.85 -7.90
C SER A 176 -3.94 -17.89 -7.03
N GLY A 177 -3.21 -17.46 -6.00
CA GLY A 177 -2.49 -18.38 -5.14
C GLY A 177 -1.87 -17.68 -3.93
N ASN A 178 -1.02 -18.42 -3.23
CA ASN A 178 -0.24 -17.90 -2.12
C ASN A 178 0.89 -17.03 -2.67
N LEU A 179 0.97 -15.78 -2.21
CA LEU A 179 2.03 -14.87 -2.63
C LEU A 179 3.32 -15.18 -1.90
N VAL A 180 4.38 -15.38 -2.64
CA VAL A 180 5.74 -15.54 -2.12
C VAL A 180 6.71 -14.61 -2.83
N ILE A 181 7.84 -14.30 -2.19
CA ILE A 181 8.94 -13.59 -2.83
C ILE A 181 10.11 -14.58 -3.00
N THR A 182 10.55 -14.74 -4.25
CA THR A 182 11.51 -15.78 -4.63
C THR A 182 12.96 -15.40 -4.43
N GLY A 183 13.25 -14.09 -4.28
CA GLY A 183 14.60 -13.57 -4.09
C GLY A 183 14.71 -12.67 -2.86
N SER A 184 15.91 -12.56 -2.31
CA SER A 184 16.20 -11.62 -1.23
C SER A 184 16.24 -10.18 -1.74
N TRP A 185 15.89 -9.23 -0.89
CA TRP A 185 15.95 -7.78 -1.17
C TRP A 185 16.58 -7.01 -0.01
N PRO A 186 17.10 -5.80 -0.23
CA PRO A 186 17.84 -5.06 0.82
C PRO A 186 17.06 -4.78 2.09
N GLY A 187 15.72 -4.59 1.99
CA GLY A 187 14.84 -4.29 3.13
C GLY A 187 14.30 -5.53 3.84
N GLN A 188 14.63 -6.74 3.39
CA GLN A 188 14.14 -7.97 3.98
C GLN A 188 14.54 -8.10 5.45
N MET A 189 13.59 -8.48 6.30
CA MET A 189 13.84 -8.83 7.69
C MET A 189 14.88 -9.96 7.76
N ARG A 190 15.83 -9.86 8.70
CA ARG A 190 16.94 -10.83 8.81
C ARG A 190 16.76 -11.84 9.92
N THR A 191 15.94 -11.48 10.90
CA THR A 191 15.66 -12.34 12.06
C THR A 191 14.56 -11.72 12.92
N VAL A 192 14.02 -12.52 13.83
CA VAL A 192 13.26 -12.05 15.00
C VAL A 192 14.25 -11.90 16.16
N TYR A 193 14.15 -10.82 16.93
CA TYR A 193 15.06 -10.54 18.04
C TYR A 193 15.07 -11.69 19.05
N GLN A 194 16.24 -12.24 19.32
CA GLN A 194 16.48 -13.40 20.21
C GLN A 194 15.74 -14.69 19.82
N ASP A 195 15.14 -14.78 18.63
CA ASP A 195 14.36 -15.96 18.20
C ASP A 195 14.50 -16.17 16.68
N HIS A 196 15.70 -16.55 16.26
CA HIS A 196 15.97 -16.83 14.84
C HIS A 196 15.19 -18.05 14.31
N GLU A 197 14.97 -19.03 15.17
CA GLU A 197 14.22 -20.24 14.79
C GLU A 197 12.79 -19.90 14.39
N ARG A 198 12.12 -19.03 15.16
CA ARG A 198 10.79 -18.53 14.82
C ARG A 198 10.76 -17.80 13.47
N PHE A 199 11.80 -17.00 13.18
CA PHE A 199 11.94 -16.34 11.88
C PHE A 199 11.93 -17.36 10.73
N VAL A 200 12.76 -18.41 10.83
CA VAL A 200 12.86 -19.47 9.81
C VAL A 200 11.53 -20.25 9.70
N GLN A 201 10.96 -20.64 10.83
CA GLN A 201 9.71 -21.40 10.87
C GLN A 201 8.55 -20.61 10.26
N THR A 202 8.42 -19.33 10.58
CA THR A 202 7.29 -18.51 10.13
C THR A 202 7.33 -18.20 8.63
N TYR A 203 8.53 -17.86 8.13
CA TYR A 203 8.63 -17.27 6.78
C TYR A 203 9.25 -18.18 5.72
N PHE A 204 9.90 -19.30 6.12
CA PHE A 204 10.64 -20.14 5.17
C PHE A 204 10.36 -21.66 5.29
N SER A 205 9.56 -22.10 6.26
CA SER A 205 9.30 -23.52 6.44
C SER A 205 8.20 -24.05 5.52
N THR A 206 7.19 -23.24 5.22
CA THR A 206 6.04 -23.64 4.38
C THR A 206 6.46 -23.91 2.95
N TYR A 207 7.25 -23.01 2.38
CA TYR A 207 7.78 -23.11 1.02
C TYR A 207 9.31 -22.91 1.05
N PRO A 208 10.10 -24.01 1.19
CA PRO A 208 11.55 -23.91 1.32
C PRO A 208 12.19 -23.17 0.14
N GLY A 209 13.01 -22.15 0.46
CA GLY A 209 13.67 -21.31 -0.53
C GLY A 209 12.91 -20.03 -0.92
N PHE A 210 11.64 -19.88 -0.50
CA PHE A 210 10.83 -18.69 -0.74
C PHE A 210 10.46 -17.99 0.56
N TYR A 211 10.37 -16.67 0.52
CA TYR A 211 9.77 -15.91 1.61
C TYR A 211 8.25 -16.00 1.51
N MET A 212 7.63 -16.64 2.48
CA MET A 212 6.17 -16.77 2.61
C MET A 212 5.59 -15.48 3.18
N THR A 213 4.76 -14.79 2.40
CA THR A 213 4.16 -13.53 2.85
C THR A 213 2.98 -13.73 3.80
N GLY A 214 2.31 -14.88 3.75
CA GLY A 214 1.05 -15.13 4.43
C GLY A 214 -0.14 -14.42 3.79
N ASP A 215 0.06 -13.76 2.64
CA ASP A 215 -0.99 -13.13 1.86
C ASP A 215 -1.32 -13.98 0.61
N GLY A 216 -2.60 -13.97 0.24
CA GLY A 216 -3.03 -14.44 -1.07
C GLY A 216 -3.00 -13.30 -2.08
N ALA A 217 -2.79 -13.63 -3.34
CA ALA A 217 -2.90 -12.66 -4.42
C ALA A 217 -3.48 -13.28 -5.68
N ARG A 218 -4.04 -12.42 -6.52
CA ARG A 218 -4.43 -12.73 -7.89
C ARG A 218 -3.53 -11.93 -8.84
N ARG A 219 -3.07 -12.58 -9.90
CA ARG A 219 -2.35 -11.94 -11.01
C ARG A 219 -3.19 -12.05 -12.28
N ASP A 220 -3.31 -10.96 -13.03
CA ASP A 220 -4.01 -10.96 -14.32
C ASP A 220 -3.06 -11.25 -15.51
N GLU A 221 -3.62 -11.21 -16.73
CA GLU A 221 -2.91 -11.47 -17.99
C GLU A 221 -1.81 -10.42 -18.28
N ASP A 222 -1.98 -9.20 -17.75
CA ASP A 222 -1.00 -8.11 -17.88
C ASP A 222 0.10 -8.18 -16.81
N GLY A 223 0.03 -9.16 -15.91
CA GLY A 223 0.97 -9.36 -14.81
C GLY A 223 0.74 -8.41 -13.62
N TYR A 224 -0.46 -7.84 -13.48
CA TYR A 224 -0.84 -7.01 -12.35
C TYR A 224 -1.32 -7.85 -11.17
N TYR A 225 -0.98 -7.42 -9.96
CA TYR A 225 -1.31 -8.11 -8.72
C TYR A 225 -2.43 -7.40 -7.96
N TRP A 226 -3.41 -8.17 -7.50
CA TRP A 226 -4.39 -7.80 -6.48
C TRP A 226 -4.12 -8.63 -5.23
N ILE A 227 -3.91 -7.99 -4.10
CA ILE A 227 -3.80 -8.68 -2.82
C ILE A 227 -5.21 -9.05 -2.36
N THR A 228 -5.43 -10.32 -2.04
CA THR A 228 -6.76 -10.82 -1.68
C THR A 228 -6.99 -10.97 -0.17
N GLY A 229 -5.96 -10.64 0.63
CA GLY A 229 -5.98 -10.70 2.08
C GLY A 229 -5.10 -11.81 2.64
N ARG A 230 -5.14 -11.97 3.98
CA ARG A 230 -4.37 -12.99 4.68
C ARG A 230 -4.86 -14.39 4.32
N VAL A 231 -3.93 -15.32 4.12
CA VAL A 231 -4.25 -16.72 3.84
C VAL A 231 -4.98 -17.38 5.01
N ASP A 232 -4.66 -16.94 6.24
CA ASP A 232 -5.23 -17.45 7.49
C ASP A 232 -6.68 -16.97 7.71
N ASP A 233 -7.04 -15.81 7.13
CA ASP A 233 -8.36 -15.17 7.26
C ASP A 233 -9.31 -15.51 6.10
N VAL A 234 -8.90 -16.39 5.19
CA VAL A 234 -9.66 -16.72 3.98
C VAL A 234 -10.69 -17.81 4.27
N ILE A 235 -11.96 -17.50 4.06
CA ILE A 235 -13.05 -18.48 4.10
C ILE A 235 -13.12 -19.19 2.74
N ASN A 236 -12.94 -20.52 2.74
CA ASN A 236 -13.18 -21.35 1.56
C ASN A 236 -14.68 -21.63 1.42
N VAL A 237 -15.34 -21.01 0.43
CA VAL A 237 -16.73 -21.31 0.08
C VAL A 237 -16.74 -22.00 -1.29
N SER A 238 -17.10 -23.28 -1.30
CA SER A 238 -17.25 -24.09 -2.54
C SER A 238 -16.07 -24.02 -3.51
N GLY A 239 -14.83 -24.00 -2.99
CA GLY A 239 -13.61 -23.94 -3.80
C GLY A 239 -13.18 -22.53 -4.22
N HIS A 240 -13.94 -21.50 -3.86
CA HIS A 240 -13.54 -20.11 -4.05
C HIS A 240 -13.01 -19.51 -2.74
N ARG A 241 -11.80 -18.98 -2.80
CA ARG A 241 -11.17 -18.23 -1.70
C ARG A 241 -11.80 -16.83 -1.65
N MET A 242 -12.49 -16.52 -0.55
CA MET A 242 -13.01 -15.17 -0.28
C MET A 242 -12.34 -14.63 0.99
N GLY A 243 -11.78 -13.42 0.91
CA GLY A 243 -11.33 -12.69 2.09
C GLY A 243 -12.52 -12.28 2.97
N THR A 244 -12.30 -12.22 4.27
CA THR A 244 -13.28 -11.70 5.26
C THR A 244 -13.38 -10.20 5.22
#